data_34c5c0812236f8195408c4c15fba023c
#
_entry.id   34c5c0812236f8195408c4c15fba023c
#
_cell.length_a   1.000
_cell.length_b   1.000
_cell.length_c   1.000
_cell.angle_alpha   90.00
_cell.angle_beta   90.00
_cell.angle_gamma   90.00
#
_symmetry.space_group_name_H-M   'P 1'
#
loop_
_entity.id
_entity.type
_entity.pdbx_description
1 polymer ?
#
loop_
_entity_poly.entity_id
_entity_poly.type
_entity_poly.pdbx_seq_one_letter_code
_entity_poly.pdbx_strand_id
1 'polypeptide(L)'
;MSLLAMVIYIAALMCSHIAAFRVQANMRTAMMEHVMKLPMGYIESEGSGKIRKIVAESSAATETFLAHSLPDKAVSYATPIGLIAMLLFFDWKIGLICLIPAVIAFLAMGGMMGEKMQNDMKEYQNALDEMSAEAVEYVRGIPVVKTFGQSVFSFKRFKEAIDKYEKWTITYTIGMRMPMIGFTTAANGVFAALVACSLIFAGNGVPDTFLYNILFYIIITPILTVTLMKVAYAGESQMVVKDALERMYSLLEVEPLKEATNPQLPKDSSISIDNIIFTYDEKKANAIDGITLDIKPGEHVAFVGPSGGGKTTLASLVARFWDVKEGSIKIGGVNVKDIASSELMKQVSYVFQDSKLLKMSILDNVRMGRPDATQDEVVQALKDAMCWDIIEKLPDGINTMIGSKGTYVSGGEAQRISIARAFLKNAPILILDEATAFADPDNEIMVQQAFANLSKDKTLIMIAHRLSTVVNADKICVLTDGKIAESGKHEELLAKRGIYSHMWNEYQKSVNWKVGKGA
;
A
#
# COMPACT_ATOMS: atom_id res chain seq x y z
N MET A 1 -40.25 -5.07 31.53
CA MET A 1 -39.69 -3.91 30.80
C MET A 1 -38.22 -4.05 30.53
N SER A 2 -37.33 -4.32 31.52
CA SER A 2 -35.87 -4.45 31.32
C SER A 2 -35.46 -5.53 30.31
N LEU A 3 -36.14 -6.71 30.35
CA LEU A 3 -35.87 -7.82 29.44
C LEU A 3 -36.22 -7.46 27.97
N LEU A 4 -37.32 -6.74 27.76
CA LEU A 4 -37.72 -6.25 26.43
C LEU A 4 -36.71 -5.21 25.91
N ALA A 5 -36.29 -4.26 26.76
CA ALA A 5 -35.27 -3.28 26.40
C ALA A 5 -33.95 -3.95 26.01
N MET A 6 -33.54 -4.99 26.75
CA MET A 6 -32.34 -5.77 26.46
C MET A 6 -32.43 -6.48 25.09
N VAL A 7 -33.59 -7.11 24.79
CA VAL A 7 -33.81 -7.78 23.50
C VAL A 7 -33.75 -6.78 22.34
N ILE A 8 -34.39 -5.61 22.47
CA ILE A 8 -34.38 -4.56 21.48
C ILE A 8 -32.94 -4.05 21.26
N TYR A 9 -32.20 -3.83 22.36
CA TYR A 9 -30.80 -3.38 22.29
C TYR A 9 -29.89 -4.38 21.56
N ILE A 10 -30.00 -5.67 21.92
CA ILE A 10 -29.24 -6.74 21.25
C ILE A 10 -29.61 -6.80 19.76
N ALA A 11 -30.89 -6.75 19.40
CA ALA A 11 -31.34 -6.77 18.02
C ALA A 11 -30.78 -5.55 17.23
N ALA A 12 -30.80 -4.36 17.82
CA ALA A 12 -30.25 -3.15 17.21
C ALA A 12 -28.74 -3.26 16.98
N LEU A 13 -27.97 -3.75 17.96
CA LEU A 13 -26.53 -3.99 17.81
C LEU A 13 -26.25 -5.05 16.73
N MET A 14 -26.99 -6.15 16.70
CA MET A 14 -26.81 -7.15 15.65
C MET A 14 -27.06 -6.55 14.25
N CYS A 15 -28.09 -5.75 14.10
CA CYS A 15 -28.36 -5.06 12.83
C CYS A 15 -27.22 -4.12 12.43
N SER A 16 -26.69 -3.31 13.37
CA SER A 16 -25.56 -2.40 13.08
C SER A 16 -24.30 -3.16 12.69
N HIS A 17 -23.95 -4.25 13.39
CA HIS A 17 -22.79 -5.07 13.06
C HIS A 17 -22.92 -5.76 11.70
N ILE A 18 -24.07 -6.38 11.40
CA ILE A 18 -24.31 -7.03 10.11
C ILE A 18 -24.19 -6.00 8.97
N ALA A 19 -24.77 -4.82 9.14
CA ALA A 19 -24.68 -3.75 8.16
C ALA A 19 -23.24 -3.27 7.99
N ALA A 20 -22.51 -3.06 9.10
CA ALA A 20 -21.10 -2.61 9.09
C ALA A 20 -20.18 -3.62 8.39
N PHE A 21 -20.32 -4.92 8.67
CA PHE A 21 -19.52 -5.96 7.98
C PHE A 21 -19.83 -6.05 6.49
N ARG A 22 -21.09 -5.87 6.07
CA ARG A 22 -21.44 -5.82 4.65
C ARG A 22 -20.83 -4.61 3.97
N VAL A 23 -20.89 -3.44 4.60
CA VAL A 23 -20.25 -2.22 4.07
C VAL A 23 -18.75 -2.42 3.96
N GLN A 24 -18.09 -2.95 4.99
CA GLN A 24 -16.65 -3.26 4.99
C GLN A 24 -16.28 -4.21 3.83
N ALA A 25 -17.02 -5.29 3.64
CA ALA A 25 -16.78 -6.24 2.56
C ALA A 25 -16.93 -5.57 1.19
N ASN A 26 -18.01 -4.82 0.98
CA ASN A 26 -18.27 -4.12 -0.28
C ASN A 26 -17.20 -3.05 -0.57
N MET A 27 -16.75 -2.30 0.44
CA MET A 27 -15.65 -1.33 0.31
C MET A 27 -14.35 -2.00 -0.13
N ARG A 28 -14.00 -3.13 0.50
CA ARG A 28 -12.81 -3.91 0.11
C ARG A 28 -12.90 -4.39 -1.33
N THR A 29 -14.05 -4.94 -1.71
CA THR A 29 -14.28 -5.41 -3.09
C THR A 29 -14.17 -4.25 -4.08
N ALA A 30 -14.86 -3.14 -3.84
CA ALA A 30 -14.81 -1.98 -4.72
C ALA A 30 -13.40 -1.38 -4.88
N MET A 31 -12.66 -1.25 -3.76
CA MET A 31 -11.25 -0.80 -3.81
C MET A 31 -10.37 -1.78 -4.58
N MET A 32 -10.52 -3.09 -4.38
CA MET A 32 -9.73 -4.09 -5.10
C MET A 32 -10.08 -4.14 -6.59
N GLU A 33 -11.36 -4.04 -6.96
CA GLU A 33 -11.78 -3.93 -8.35
C GLU A 33 -11.22 -2.68 -9.03
N HIS A 34 -11.15 -1.57 -8.30
CA HIS A 34 -10.53 -0.34 -8.79
C HIS A 34 -9.01 -0.53 -8.97
N VAL A 35 -8.31 -1.06 -7.95
CA VAL A 35 -6.86 -1.34 -8.01
C VAL A 35 -6.50 -2.23 -9.19
N MET A 36 -7.33 -3.22 -9.52
CA MET A 36 -7.10 -4.10 -10.68
C MET A 36 -7.19 -3.38 -12.04
N LYS A 37 -7.80 -2.19 -12.09
CA LYS A 37 -7.91 -1.36 -13.30
C LYS A 37 -6.84 -0.26 -13.37
N LEU A 38 -6.11 -0.03 -12.26
CA LEU A 38 -5.06 0.99 -12.21
C LEU A 38 -3.85 0.61 -13.07
N PRO A 39 -3.07 1.59 -13.52
CA PRO A 39 -1.79 1.33 -14.19
C PRO A 39 -0.89 0.43 -13.33
N MET A 40 -0.29 -0.60 -13.92
CA MET A 40 0.63 -1.50 -13.21
C MET A 40 1.77 -0.71 -12.55
N GLY A 41 2.27 0.32 -13.24
CA GLY A 41 3.32 1.17 -12.72
C GLY A 41 2.91 1.96 -11.47
N TYR A 42 1.65 2.36 -11.32
CA TYR A 42 1.15 2.97 -10.08
C TYR A 42 1.22 1.98 -8.91
N ILE A 43 0.82 0.73 -9.14
CA ILE A 43 0.88 -0.33 -8.12
C ILE A 43 2.33 -0.58 -7.69
N GLU A 44 3.26 -0.54 -8.63
CA GLU A 44 4.69 -0.72 -8.38
C GLU A 44 5.30 0.46 -7.63
N SER A 45 4.97 1.72 -8.00
CA SER A 45 5.49 2.93 -7.36
C SER A 45 4.98 3.12 -5.93
N GLU A 46 3.68 2.84 -5.68
CA GLU A 46 3.07 2.96 -4.35
C GLU A 46 3.44 1.79 -3.42
N GLY A 47 3.72 0.65 -3.99
CA GLY A 47 4.03 -0.59 -3.30
C GLY A 47 2.80 -1.30 -2.71
N SER A 48 2.80 -2.62 -2.81
CA SER A 48 1.70 -3.48 -2.36
C SER A 48 1.37 -3.34 -0.86
N GLY A 49 2.34 -2.98 -0.04
CA GLY A 49 2.17 -2.75 1.40
C GLY A 49 1.27 -1.56 1.72
N LYS A 50 1.47 -0.43 1.02
CA LYS A 50 0.66 0.79 1.20
C LYS A 50 -0.78 0.57 0.71
N ILE A 51 -0.95 -0.02 -0.48
CA ILE A 51 -2.27 -0.35 -1.03
C ILE A 51 -3.02 -1.30 -0.09
N ARG A 52 -2.37 -2.36 0.38
CA ARG A 52 -2.95 -3.28 1.36
C ARG A 52 -3.39 -2.57 2.64
N LYS A 53 -2.55 -1.67 3.16
CA LYS A 53 -2.86 -0.89 4.36
C LYS A 53 -4.12 -0.05 4.13
N ILE A 54 -4.22 0.68 3.02
CA ILE A 54 -5.40 1.48 2.70
C ILE A 54 -6.65 0.58 2.63
N VAL A 55 -6.61 -0.50 1.86
CA VAL A 55 -7.77 -1.40 1.68
C VAL A 55 -8.20 -2.06 3.00
N ALA A 56 -7.25 -2.58 3.79
CA ALA A 56 -7.55 -3.31 5.01
C ALA A 56 -7.93 -2.39 6.18
N GLU A 57 -7.11 -1.36 6.44
CA GLU A 57 -7.27 -0.51 7.63
C GLU A 57 -8.39 0.52 7.46
N SER A 58 -8.53 1.15 6.27
CA SER A 58 -9.60 2.12 6.06
C SER A 58 -10.98 1.46 6.10
N SER A 59 -11.11 0.27 5.52
CA SER A 59 -12.36 -0.49 5.61
C SER A 59 -12.68 -0.96 7.04
N ALA A 60 -11.68 -1.33 7.84
CA ALA A 60 -11.85 -1.73 9.23
C ALA A 60 -12.26 -0.52 10.11
N ALA A 61 -11.62 0.65 9.91
CA ALA A 61 -11.98 1.87 10.63
C ALA A 61 -13.44 2.28 10.33
N THR A 62 -13.89 2.13 9.08
CA THR A 62 -15.29 2.40 8.71
C THR A 62 -16.26 1.42 9.36
N GLU A 63 -15.92 0.12 9.40
CA GLU A 63 -16.72 -0.90 10.10
C GLU A 63 -16.86 -0.55 11.59
N THR A 64 -15.74 -0.29 12.28
CA THR A 64 -15.73 0.07 13.69
C THR A 64 -16.57 1.32 13.97
N PHE A 65 -16.50 2.30 13.08
CA PHE A 65 -17.34 3.50 13.19
C PHE A 65 -18.84 3.18 13.06
N LEU A 66 -19.22 2.40 12.06
CA LEU A 66 -20.64 2.06 11.83
C LEU A 66 -21.20 1.12 12.91
N ALA A 67 -20.41 0.14 13.36
CA ALA A 67 -20.84 -0.85 14.34
C ALA A 67 -20.93 -0.28 15.76
N HIS A 68 -19.99 0.59 16.14
CA HIS A 68 -19.85 1.08 17.52
C HIS A 68 -20.05 2.58 17.65
N SER A 69 -19.27 3.39 16.91
CA SER A 69 -19.25 4.85 17.11
C SER A 69 -20.56 5.52 16.70
N LEU A 70 -21.25 5.03 15.66
CA LEU A 70 -22.52 5.60 15.22
C LEU A 70 -23.67 5.30 16.22
N PRO A 71 -23.86 4.07 16.72
CA PRO A 71 -24.77 3.81 17.83
C PRO A 71 -24.43 4.60 19.10
N ASP A 72 -23.15 4.68 19.47
CA ASP A 72 -22.70 5.47 20.63
C ASP A 72 -23.00 6.97 20.48
N LYS A 73 -22.88 7.52 19.27
CA LYS A 73 -23.33 8.89 18.99
C LYS A 73 -24.83 9.07 19.20
N ALA A 74 -25.65 8.16 18.71
CA ALA A 74 -27.10 8.23 18.91
C ALA A 74 -27.43 8.21 20.41
N VAL A 75 -26.78 7.34 21.18
CA VAL A 75 -26.89 7.27 22.64
C VAL A 75 -26.37 8.56 23.30
N SER A 76 -25.26 9.13 22.81
CA SER A 76 -24.67 10.38 23.34
C SER A 76 -25.56 11.60 23.16
N TYR A 77 -26.50 11.60 22.23
CA TYR A 77 -27.53 12.65 22.09
C TYR A 77 -28.82 12.31 22.83
N ALA A 78 -29.32 11.09 22.70
CA ALA A 78 -30.61 10.68 23.27
C ALA A 78 -30.54 10.59 24.80
N THR A 79 -29.46 10.04 25.36
CA THR A 79 -29.35 9.83 26.82
C THR A 79 -29.31 11.15 27.63
N PRO A 80 -28.52 12.19 27.25
CA PRO A 80 -28.57 13.48 27.95
C PRO A 80 -29.96 14.09 27.94
N ILE A 81 -30.67 14.08 26.81
CA ILE A 81 -32.04 14.62 26.68
C ILE A 81 -32.98 13.88 27.61
N GLY A 82 -32.94 12.54 27.58
CA GLY A 82 -33.77 11.71 28.45
C GLY A 82 -33.44 11.93 29.94
N LEU A 83 -32.16 12.02 30.30
CA LEU A 83 -31.72 12.29 31.68
C LEU A 83 -32.18 13.67 32.17
N ILE A 84 -32.01 14.73 31.37
CA ILE A 84 -32.48 16.07 31.70
C ILE A 84 -34.01 16.05 31.93
N ALA A 85 -34.77 15.42 31.03
CA ALA A 85 -36.21 15.31 31.19
C ALA A 85 -36.57 14.57 32.48
N MET A 86 -35.91 13.44 32.80
CA MET A 86 -36.14 12.69 34.05
C MET A 86 -35.79 13.51 35.30
N LEU A 87 -34.63 14.19 35.29
CA LEU A 87 -34.19 15.02 36.41
C LEU A 87 -35.20 16.16 36.71
N LEU A 88 -35.74 16.77 35.67
CA LEU A 88 -36.72 17.86 35.85
C LEU A 88 -38.13 17.35 36.19
N PHE A 89 -38.49 16.13 35.78
CA PHE A 89 -39.82 15.53 36.03
C PHE A 89 -40.00 15.07 37.46
N PHE A 90 -38.99 14.45 38.09
CA PHE A 90 -39.10 13.93 39.46
C PHE A 90 -39.05 15.04 40.51
N ASP A 91 -38.06 15.91 40.46
CA ASP A 91 -37.97 17.14 41.29
C ASP A 91 -37.16 18.20 40.56
N TRP A 92 -37.82 19.19 39.98
CA TRP A 92 -37.17 20.20 39.16
C TRP A 92 -36.11 21.02 39.92
N LYS A 93 -36.24 21.18 41.26
CA LYS A 93 -35.30 21.95 42.10
C LYS A 93 -33.99 21.18 42.28
N ILE A 94 -34.09 19.91 42.69
CA ILE A 94 -32.91 19.02 42.82
C ILE A 94 -32.29 18.79 41.43
N GLY A 95 -33.12 18.59 40.40
CA GLY A 95 -32.69 18.42 39.03
C GLY A 95 -31.86 19.59 38.50
N LEU A 96 -32.31 20.82 38.69
CA LEU A 96 -31.57 22.02 38.32
C LEU A 96 -30.20 22.12 39.03
N ILE A 97 -30.13 21.76 40.30
CA ILE A 97 -28.88 21.77 41.06
C ILE A 97 -27.90 20.73 40.54
N CYS A 98 -28.39 19.50 40.18
CA CYS A 98 -27.55 18.49 39.56
C CYS A 98 -27.08 18.88 38.15
N LEU A 99 -27.82 19.71 37.43
CA LEU A 99 -27.41 20.21 36.10
C LEU A 99 -26.31 21.28 36.15
N ILE A 100 -26.14 22.04 37.23
CA ILE A 100 -25.11 23.07 37.34
C ILE A 100 -23.71 22.49 37.11
N PRO A 101 -23.23 21.48 37.85
CA PRO A 101 -21.93 20.87 37.60
C PRO A 101 -21.85 20.23 36.19
N ALA A 102 -22.94 19.67 35.68
CA ALA A 102 -22.98 19.08 34.33
C ALA A 102 -22.75 20.15 33.23
N VAL A 103 -23.37 21.34 33.39
CA VAL A 103 -23.14 22.47 32.47
C VAL A 103 -21.69 22.99 32.59
N ILE A 104 -21.14 23.06 33.79
CA ILE A 104 -19.72 23.44 33.99
C ILE A 104 -18.79 22.42 33.31
N ALA A 105 -19.08 21.14 33.46
CA ALA A 105 -18.32 20.08 32.76
C ALA A 105 -18.39 20.25 31.23
N PHE A 106 -19.59 20.50 30.69
CA PHE A 106 -19.77 20.72 29.25
C PHE A 106 -19.00 21.99 28.76
N LEU A 107 -19.01 23.07 29.51
CA LEU A 107 -18.23 24.27 29.19
C LEU A 107 -16.71 24.01 29.25
N ALA A 108 -16.25 23.23 30.24
CA ALA A 108 -14.84 22.82 30.33
C ALA A 108 -14.41 21.95 29.16
N MET A 109 -15.31 21.10 28.65
CA MET A 109 -15.10 20.30 27.46
C MET A 109 -14.85 21.16 26.20
N GLY A 110 -15.51 22.32 26.10
CA GLY A 110 -15.25 23.28 25.01
C GLY A 110 -13.79 23.71 24.91
N GLY A 111 -13.08 23.79 26.04
CA GLY A 111 -11.64 24.06 26.08
C GLY A 111 -10.77 22.94 25.50
N MET A 112 -11.28 21.70 25.41
CA MET A 112 -10.59 20.56 24.77
C MET A 112 -10.76 20.53 23.25
N MET A 113 -11.73 21.28 22.70
CA MET A 113 -12.10 21.27 21.28
C MET A 113 -11.61 22.51 20.52
N GLY A 114 -10.81 23.38 21.16
CA GLY A 114 -10.30 24.60 20.55
C GLY A 114 -9.32 24.34 19.41
N GLU A 115 -9.20 25.27 18.47
CA GLU A 115 -8.34 25.17 17.28
C GLU A 115 -6.87 24.86 17.63
N LYS A 116 -6.34 25.47 18.71
CA LYS A 116 -5.00 25.17 19.20
C LYS A 116 -4.85 23.69 19.58
N MET A 117 -5.85 23.13 20.28
CA MET A 117 -5.80 21.74 20.72
C MET A 117 -5.90 20.77 19.56
N GLN A 118 -6.68 21.09 18.53
CA GLN A 118 -6.75 20.31 17.29
C GLN A 118 -5.41 20.30 16.55
N ASN A 119 -4.73 21.44 16.51
CA ASN A 119 -3.39 21.54 15.90
C ASN A 119 -2.35 20.76 16.71
N ASP A 120 -2.35 20.87 18.05
CA ASP A 120 -1.44 20.12 18.92
C ASP A 120 -1.66 18.60 18.78
N MET A 121 -2.92 18.17 18.66
CA MET A 121 -3.28 16.76 18.39
C MET A 121 -2.78 16.29 17.03
N LYS A 122 -2.92 17.11 16.00
CA LYS A 122 -2.44 16.80 14.65
C LYS A 122 -0.92 16.62 14.63
N GLU A 123 -0.19 17.52 15.29
CA GLU A 123 1.26 17.43 15.38
C GLU A 123 1.72 16.21 16.21
N TYR A 124 0.98 15.88 17.27
CA TYR A 124 1.18 14.65 18.04
C TYR A 124 1.01 13.40 17.15
N GLN A 125 -0.05 13.32 16.35
CA GLN A 125 -0.29 12.21 15.42
C GLN A 125 0.80 12.13 14.35
N ASN A 126 1.19 13.25 13.76
CA ASN A 126 2.27 13.29 12.77
C ASN A 126 3.59 12.77 13.35
N ALA A 127 3.91 13.17 14.58
CA ALA A 127 5.13 12.72 15.27
C ALA A 127 5.09 11.22 15.61
N LEU A 128 3.91 10.69 15.98
CA LEU A 128 3.69 9.26 16.23
C LEU A 128 3.87 8.43 14.94
N ASP A 129 3.32 8.90 13.84
CA ASP A 129 3.46 8.24 12.53
C ASP A 129 4.93 8.22 12.07
N GLU A 130 5.64 9.35 12.20
CA GLU A 130 7.06 9.46 11.89
C GLU A 130 7.91 8.51 12.75
N MET A 131 7.69 8.50 14.07
CA MET A 131 8.38 7.60 14.99
C MET A 131 8.11 6.13 14.64
N SER A 132 6.87 5.79 14.30
CA SER A 132 6.48 4.42 13.93
C SER A 132 7.16 3.98 12.62
N ALA A 133 7.27 4.87 11.63
CA ALA A 133 7.96 4.60 10.38
C ALA A 133 9.47 4.36 10.58
N GLU A 134 10.13 5.23 11.34
CA GLU A 134 11.56 5.10 11.68
C GLU A 134 11.84 3.86 12.55
N ALA A 135 10.90 3.47 13.43
CA ALA A 135 11.00 2.23 14.21
C ALA A 135 10.99 0.99 13.32
N VAL A 136 10.13 0.94 12.31
CA VAL A 136 10.08 -0.16 11.34
C VAL A 136 11.39 -0.25 10.55
N GLU A 137 11.94 0.89 10.12
CA GLU A 137 13.21 0.93 9.41
C GLU A 137 14.37 0.49 10.31
N TYR A 138 14.39 0.93 11.57
CA TYR A 138 15.35 0.49 12.56
C TYR A 138 15.31 -1.03 12.77
N VAL A 139 14.12 -1.62 12.94
CA VAL A 139 13.96 -3.08 13.11
C VAL A 139 14.49 -3.85 11.89
N ARG A 140 14.23 -3.35 10.67
CA ARG A 140 14.80 -3.93 9.44
C ARG A 140 16.32 -3.84 9.40
N GLY A 141 16.88 -2.77 9.96
CA GLY A 141 18.33 -2.54 10.05
C GLY A 141 19.04 -3.24 11.21
N ILE A 142 18.32 -3.91 12.14
CA ILE A 142 18.91 -4.58 13.33
C ILE A 142 20.08 -5.50 12.98
N PRO A 143 20.04 -6.36 11.94
CA PRO A 143 21.18 -7.20 11.58
C PRO A 143 22.44 -6.38 11.31
N VAL A 144 22.30 -5.27 10.58
CA VAL A 144 23.42 -4.36 10.27
C VAL A 144 23.93 -3.67 11.54
N VAL A 145 23.01 -3.13 12.36
CA VAL A 145 23.36 -2.46 13.63
C VAL A 145 24.13 -3.41 14.55
N LYS A 146 23.68 -4.66 14.68
CA LYS A 146 24.36 -5.69 15.51
C LYS A 146 25.73 -6.09 14.95
N THR A 147 25.82 -6.26 13.62
CA THR A 147 27.09 -6.67 12.97
C THR A 147 28.18 -5.62 13.16
N PHE A 148 27.81 -4.33 13.13
CA PHE A 148 28.76 -3.23 13.29
C PHE A 148 28.88 -2.70 14.73
N GLY A 149 28.28 -3.38 15.72
CA GLY A 149 28.38 -3.04 17.15
C GLY A 149 27.78 -1.69 17.52
N GLN A 150 26.84 -1.18 16.71
CA GLN A 150 26.20 0.11 16.93
C GLN A 150 25.07 0.00 17.97
N SER A 151 24.76 1.11 18.64
CA SER A 151 23.65 1.22 19.60
C SER A 151 22.44 1.91 18.98
N VAL A 152 21.28 1.84 19.66
CA VAL A 152 20.06 2.57 19.28
C VAL A 152 20.31 4.06 19.05
N PHE A 153 21.20 4.66 19.86
CA PHE A 153 21.56 6.09 19.74
C PHE A 153 22.42 6.42 18.52
N SER A 154 23.01 5.42 17.88
CA SER A 154 23.72 5.60 16.61
C SER A 154 22.76 5.80 15.43
N PHE A 155 21.48 5.44 15.60
CA PHE A 155 20.44 5.67 14.60
C PHE A 155 19.79 7.03 14.82
N LYS A 156 20.50 8.08 14.41
CA LYS A 156 20.17 9.48 14.67
C LYS A 156 18.73 9.85 14.32
N ARG A 157 18.23 9.41 13.14
CA ARG A 157 16.87 9.69 12.67
C ARG A 157 15.79 9.14 13.61
N PHE A 158 15.95 7.89 14.06
CA PHE A 158 14.99 7.28 15.00
C PHE A 158 14.99 7.98 16.36
N LYS A 159 16.18 8.38 16.85
CA LYS A 159 16.29 9.16 18.08
C LYS A 159 15.62 10.53 17.96
N GLU A 160 15.83 11.24 16.86
CA GLU A 160 15.19 12.52 16.57
C GLU A 160 13.66 12.41 16.49
N ALA A 161 13.16 11.31 15.88
CA ALA A 161 11.72 11.03 15.82
C ALA A 161 11.11 10.75 17.21
N ILE A 162 11.82 10.02 18.08
CA ILE A 162 11.43 9.80 19.48
C ILE A 162 11.37 11.12 20.24
N ASP A 163 12.39 11.96 20.13
CA ASP A 163 12.45 13.26 20.83
C ASP A 163 11.34 14.21 20.34
N LYS A 164 11.02 14.18 19.05
CA LYS A 164 9.91 14.93 18.47
C LYS A 164 8.56 14.43 18.98
N TYR A 165 8.36 13.10 19.04
CA TYR A 165 7.15 12.50 19.60
C TYR A 165 7.00 12.82 21.10
N GLU A 166 8.07 12.71 21.89
CA GLU A 166 8.08 13.11 23.32
C GLU A 166 7.65 14.56 23.47
N LYS A 167 8.25 15.48 22.72
CA LYS A 167 7.92 16.91 22.77
C LYS A 167 6.43 17.16 22.52
N TRP A 168 5.86 16.57 21.46
CA TRP A 168 4.46 16.77 21.13
C TRP A 168 3.51 16.07 22.09
N THR A 169 3.88 14.89 22.62
CA THR A 169 3.15 14.20 23.68
C THR A 169 3.05 15.07 24.93
N ILE A 170 4.16 15.65 25.37
CA ILE A 170 4.20 16.55 26.53
C ILE A 170 3.37 17.80 26.25
N THR A 171 3.53 18.44 25.09
CA THR A 171 2.80 19.66 24.70
C THR A 171 1.30 19.42 24.71
N TYR A 172 0.83 18.36 24.06
CA TYR A 172 -0.58 17.98 24.02
C TYR A 172 -1.12 17.67 25.43
N THR A 173 -0.42 16.85 26.21
CA THR A 173 -0.83 16.44 27.56
C THR A 173 -0.94 17.62 28.51
N ILE A 174 0.05 18.54 28.48
CA ILE A 174 0.03 19.75 29.31
C ILE A 174 -1.11 20.69 28.87
N GLY A 175 -1.33 20.83 27.56
CA GLY A 175 -2.43 21.63 27.01
C GLY A 175 -3.80 21.12 27.47
N MET A 176 -3.99 19.80 27.49
CA MET A 176 -5.23 19.13 27.94
C MET A 176 -5.44 19.14 29.45
N ARG A 177 -4.39 19.37 30.24
CA ARG A 177 -4.41 19.20 31.70
C ARG A 177 -5.50 20.00 32.40
N MET A 178 -5.58 21.30 32.18
CA MET A 178 -6.53 22.18 32.89
C MET A 178 -7.98 21.95 32.43
N PRO A 179 -8.30 21.89 31.12
CA PRO A 179 -9.64 21.50 30.65
C PRO A 179 -10.09 20.14 31.20
N MET A 180 -9.20 19.14 31.23
CA MET A 180 -9.52 17.78 31.71
C MET A 180 -9.77 17.74 33.21
N ILE A 181 -8.97 18.48 34.04
CA ILE A 181 -9.21 18.61 35.46
C ILE A 181 -10.55 19.30 35.71
N GLY A 182 -10.83 20.39 35.01
CA GLY A 182 -12.10 21.11 35.14
C GLY A 182 -13.29 20.24 34.79
N PHE A 183 -13.21 19.53 33.66
CA PHE A 183 -14.23 18.60 33.20
C PHE A 183 -14.47 17.43 34.20
N THR A 184 -13.43 16.72 34.61
CA THR A 184 -13.55 15.57 35.51
C THR A 184 -14.02 15.97 36.90
N THR A 185 -13.53 17.12 37.44
CA THR A 185 -13.97 17.64 38.74
C THR A 185 -15.45 18.05 38.69
N ALA A 186 -15.86 18.75 37.64
CA ALA A 186 -17.25 19.16 37.49
C ALA A 186 -18.19 17.94 37.27
N ALA A 187 -17.81 17.00 36.41
CA ALA A 187 -18.60 15.81 36.14
C ALA A 187 -18.81 14.93 37.40
N ASN A 188 -17.79 14.79 38.24
CA ASN A 188 -17.90 14.09 39.52
C ASN A 188 -18.55 14.98 40.63
N GLY A 189 -18.53 16.27 40.44
CA GLY A 189 -19.14 17.25 41.34
C GLY A 189 -20.68 17.16 41.40
N VAL A 190 -21.32 16.50 40.45
CA VAL A 190 -22.79 16.29 40.43
C VAL A 190 -23.24 15.56 41.70
N PHE A 191 -22.55 14.50 42.12
CA PHE A 191 -22.88 13.76 43.34
C PHE A 191 -22.65 14.62 44.60
N ALA A 192 -21.55 15.41 44.65
CA ALA A 192 -21.29 16.31 45.76
C ALA A 192 -22.37 17.39 45.89
N ALA A 193 -22.79 17.99 44.77
CA ALA A 193 -23.88 18.94 44.71
C ALA A 193 -25.23 18.34 45.21
N LEU A 194 -25.52 17.10 44.82
CA LEU A 194 -26.70 16.39 45.30
C LEU A 194 -26.67 16.21 46.81
N VAL A 195 -25.56 15.74 47.39
CA VAL A 195 -25.40 15.56 48.85
C VAL A 195 -25.52 16.86 49.58
N ALA A 196 -24.81 17.91 49.14
CA ALA A 196 -24.88 19.25 49.80
C ALA A 196 -26.33 19.78 49.78
N CYS A 197 -27.02 19.69 48.66
CA CYS A 197 -28.38 20.12 48.49
C CYS A 197 -29.34 19.34 49.42
N SER A 198 -29.17 18.01 49.47
CA SER A 198 -29.97 17.15 50.32
C SER A 198 -29.84 17.52 51.80
N LEU A 199 -28.65 17.85 52.28
CA LEU A 199 -28.41 18.32 53.65
C LEU A 199 -29.09 19.68 53.95
N ILE A 200 -29.03 20.62 53.00
CA ILE A 200 -29.65 21.93 53.12
C ILE A 200 -31.19 21.80 53.21
N PHE A 201 -31.80 21.00 52.37
CA PHE A 201 -33.23 20.81 52.33
C PHE A 201 -33.73 19.99 53.52
N ALA A 202 -32.96 19.01 54.03
CA ALA A 202 -33.32 18.21 55.19
C ALA A 202 -33.46 19.03 56.49
N GLY A 203 -32.74 20.16 56.62
CA GLY A 203 -32.83 21.05 57.78
C GLY A 203 -34.17 21.76 57.95
N ASN A 204 -35.06 21.79 56.96
CA ASN A 204 -36.33 22.49 56.97
C ASN A 204 -37.56 21.56 57.17
N GLY A 205 -37.35 20.30 57.56
CA GLY A 205 -38.39 19.28 57.65
C GLY A 205 -38.56 18.53 56.32
N VAL A 206 -38.56 17.18 56.35
CA VAL A 206 -38.43 16.33 55.14
C VAL A 206 -39.80 15.74 54.81
N PRO A 207 -40.44 16.03 53.65
CA PRO A 207 -41.59 15.30 53.15
C PRO A 207 -41.17 13.88 52.80
N ASP A 208 -42.06 12.88 52.98
CA ASP A 208 -41.81 11.48 52.65
C ASP A 208 -41.35 11.31 51.18
N THR A 209 -41.88 12.10 50.26
CA THR A 209 -41.50 12.13 48.85
C THR A 209 -40.04 12.54 48.58
N PHE A 210 -39.46 13.34 49.46
CA PHE A 210 -38.07 13.81 49.31
C PHE A 210 -37.05 12.68 49.43
N LEU A 211 -37.29 11.73 50.34
CA LEU A 211 -36.42 10.57 50.53
C LEU A 211 -36.38 9.68 49.27
N TYR A 212 -37.55 9.45 48.65
CA TYR A 212 -37.64 8.73 47.40
C TYR A 212 -36.95 9.45 46.24
N ASN A 213 -37.08 10.76 46.16
CA ASN A 213 -36.44 11.59 45.16
C ASN A 213 -34.93 11.52 45.30
N ILE A 214 -34.38 11.71 46.52
CA ILE A 214 -32.92 11.61 46.73
C ILE A 214 -32.40 10.21 46.33
N LEU A 215 -33.04 9.14 46.71
CA LEU A 215 -32.65 7.78 46.32
C LEU A 215 -32.59 7.62 44.80
N PHE A 216 -33.60 8.14 44.09
CA PHE A 216 -33.62 8.19 42.63
C PHE A 216 -32.44 8.94 42.06
N TYR A 217 -32.12 10.13 42.57
CA TYR A 217 -30.98 10.95 42.11
C TYR A 217 -29.63 10.28 42.40
N ILE A 218 -29.47 9.59 43.54
CA ILE A 218 -28.25 8.83 43.85
C ILE A 218 -28.03 7.73 42.80
N ILE A 219 -29.06 7.07 42.34
CA ILE A 219 -28.97 6.02 41.32
C ILE A 219 -28.66 6.61 39.93
N ILE A 220 -29.22 7.77 39.61
CA ILE A 220 -29.07 8.39 38.27
C ILE A 220 -27.75 9.18 38.11
N THR A 221 -27.20 9.73 39.18
CA THR A 221 -25.96 10.55 39.10
C THR A 221 -24.79 9.84 38.44
N PRO A 222 -24.47 8.55 38.70
CA PRO A 222 -23.39 7.86 37.97
C PRO A 222 -23.66 7.73 36.46
N ILE A 223 -24.93 7.58 36.07
CA ILE A 223 -25.33 7.50 34.65
C ILE A 223 -25.06 8.84 33.96
N LEU A 224 -25.35 9.96 34.63
CA LEU A 224 -25.05 11.31 34.11
C LEU A 224 -23.55 11.51 33.90
N THR A 225 -22.72 11.13 34.88
CA THR A 225 -21.25 11.21 34.76
C THR A 225 -20.72 10.37 33.59
N VAL A 226 -21.16 9.10 33.47
CA VAL A 226 -20.76 8.23 32.36
C VAL A 226 -21.21 8.80 31.01
N THR A 227 -22.41 9.39 30.95
CA THR A 227 -22.94 10.01 29.73
C THR A 227 -22.11 11.20 29.31
N LEU A 228 -21.73 12.09 30.25
CA LEU A 228 -20.82 13.21 29.97
C LEU A 228 -19.47 12.75 29.43
N MET A 229 -18.89 11.68 30.00
CA MET A 229 -17.65 11.08 29.50
C MET A 229 -17.83 10.54 28.07
N LYS A 230 -18.91 9.84 27.77
CA LYS A 230 -19.19 9.35 26.41
C LYS A 230 -19.29 10.49 25.39
N VAL A 231 -19.96 11.58 25.75
CA VAL A 231 -20.05 12.77 24.88
C VAL A 231 -18.67 13.38 24.63
N ALA A 232 -17.82 13.48 25.66
CA ALA A 232 -16.47 14.04 25.55
C ALA A 232 -15.58 13.25 24.58
N TYR A 233 -15.65 11.91 24.60
CA TYR A 233 -14.82 11.05 23.75
C TYR A 233 -15.45 10.71 22.38
N ALA A 234 -16.72 11.09 22.13
CA ALA A 234 -17.39 10.79 20.86
C ALA A 234 -16.76 11.44 19.61
N GLY A 235 -15.95 12.49 19.79
CA GLY A 235 -15.26 13.19 18.70
C GLY A 235 -14.06 12.46 18.11
N GLU A 236 -13.34 11.68 18.92
CA GLU A 236 -12.08 11.03 18.53
C GLU A 236 -12.29 10.00 17.40
N SER A 237 -13.29 9.15 17.52
CA SER A 237 -13.62 8.14 16.52
C SER A 237 -14.01 8.73 15.15
N GLN A 238 -14.53 9.95 15.14
CA GLN A 238 -14.88 10.65 13.91
C GLN A 238 -13.65 11.11 13.13
N MET A 239 -12.58 11.51 13.81
CA MET A 239 -11.32 11.90 13.16
C MET A 239 -10.67 10.70 12.49
N VAL A 240 -10.64 9.55 13.17
CA VAL A 240 -10.06 8.31 12.64
C VAL A 240 -10.77 7.85 11.37
N VAL A 241 -12.11 7.84 11.36
CA VAL A 241 -12.84 7.40 10.17
C VAL A 241 -12.73 8.42 9.02
N LYS A 242 -12.65 9.71 9.33
CA LYS A 242 -12.44 10.75 8.32
C LYS A 242 -11.10 10.56 7.60
N ASP A 243 -10.02 10.38 8.33
CA ASP A 243 -8.70 10.08 7.76
C ASP A 243 -8.71 8.78 6.93
N ALA A 244 -9.36 7.74 7.44
CA ALA A 244 -9.52 6.48 6.72
C ALA A 244 -10.28 6.65 5.39
N LEU A 245 -11.35 7.46 5.37
CA LEU A 245 -12.10 7.78 4.16
C LEU A 245 -11.28 8.64 3.19
N GLU A 246 -10.53 9.62 3.66
CA GLU A 246 -9.65 10.44 2.82
C GLU A 246 -8.60 9.58 2.11
N ARG A 247 -7.98 8.63 2.82
CA ARG A 247 -7.03 7.66 2.22
C ARG A 247 -7.72 6.76 1.18
N MET A 248 -8.93 6.30 1.45
CA MET A 248 -9.71 5.50 0.51
C MET A 248 -10.05 6.31 -0.76
N TYR A 249 -10.53 7.55 -0.58
CA TYR A 249 -10.85 8.42 -1.72
C TYR A 249 -9.60 8.73 -2.54
N SER A 250 -8.45 9.01 -1.92
CA SER A 250 -7.21 9.23 -2.64
C SER A 250 -6.79 8.04 -3.53
N LEU A 251 -7.13 6.81 -3.11
CA LEU A 251 -6.91 5.62 -3.94
C LEU A 251 -7.95 5.52 -5.09
N LEU A 252 -9.22 5.80 -4.80
CA LEU A 252 -10.32 5.69 -5.78
C LEU A 252 -10.31 6.82 -6.82
N GLU A 253 -9.70 7.97 -6.51
CA GLU A 253 -9.56 9.11 -7.43
C GLU A 253 -8.43 8.91 -8.46
N VAL A 254 -7.56 7.94 -8.26
CA VAL A 254 -6.55 7.61 -9.26
C VAL A 254 -7.23 7.08 -10.52
N GLU A 255 -7.04 7.77 -11.63
CA GLU A 255 -7.68 7.39 -12.89
C GLU A 255 -7.12 6.05 -13.42
N PRO A 256 -8.00 5.07 -13.71
CA PRO A 256 -7.62 3.86 -14.42
C PRO A 256 -7.12 4.16 -15.84
N LEU A 257 -6.32 3.23 -16.40
CA LEU A 257 -6.01 3.30 -17.84
C LEU A 257 -7.31 3.22 -18.64
N LYS A 258 -7.47 4.17 -19.58
CA LYS A 258 -8.66 4.20 -20.43
C LYS A 258 -8.66 3.00 -21.37
N GLU A 259 -9.72 2.19 -21.30
CA GLU A 259 -9.92 1.11 -22.25
C GLU A 259 -10.26 1.67 -23.65
N ALA A 260 -9.80 0.94 -24.67
CA ALA A 260 -10.06 1.30 -26.06
C ALA A 260 -11.56 1.23 -26.37
N THR A 261 -12.14 2.33 -26.88
CA THR A 261 -13.56 2.39 -27.26
C THR A 261 -13.85 1.50 -28.48
N ASN A 262 -12.92 1.48 -29.45
CA ASN A 262 -12.98 0.63 -30.65
C ASN A 262 -11.67 -0.16 -30.75
N PRO A 263 -11.53 -1.27 -30.02
CA PRO A 263 -10.28 -2.00 -29.95
C PRO A 263 -9.87 -2.58 -31.30
N GLN A 264 -8.61 -2.35 -31.66
CA GLN A 264 -7.98 -2.87 -32.87
C GLN A 264 -6.98 -3.98 -32.52
N LEU A 265 -6.77 -4.88 -33.48
CA LEU A 265 -5.79 -5.95 -33.32
C LEU A 265 -4.47 -5.58 -34.01
N PRO A 266 -3.32 -5.78 -33.36
CA PRO A 266 -2.01 -5.65 -34.01
C PRO A 266 -1.87 -6.61 -35.19
N LYS A 267 -1.22 -6.15 -36.26
CA LYS A 267 -0.99 -6.97 -37.46
C LYS A 267 0.19 -7.93 -37.30
N ASP A 268 1.20 -7.49 -36.56
CA ASP A 268 2.43 -8.21 -36.29
C ASP A 268 3.05 -7.78 -34.96
N SER A 269 4.27 -8.22 -34.66
CA SER A 269 5.02 -7.88 -33.45
C SER A 269 6.01 -6.70 -33.63
N SER A 270 5.83 -5.87 -34.67
CA SER A 270 6.62 -4.64 -34.81
C SER A 270 6.26 -3.64 -33.70
N ILE A 271 7.24 -2.84 -33.26
CA ILE A 271 7.04 -1.80 -32.25
C ILE A 271 7.57 -0.50 -32.84
N SER A 272 6.70 0.53 -32.88
CA SER A 272 7.11 1.88 -33.31
C SER A 272 6.83 2.85 -32.17
N ILE A 273 7.86 3.56 -31.76
CA ILE A 273 7.87 4.57 -30.71
C ILE A 273 8.13 5.92 -31.39
N ASP A 274 7.22 6.85 -31.28
CA ASP A 274 7.27 8.12 -31.97
C ASP A 274 7.26 9.29 -30.98
N ASN A 275 8.42 9.92 -30.81
CA ASN A 275 8.66 11.13 -30.01
C ASN A 275 7.95 11.12 -28.64
N ILE A 276 8.12 10.07 -27.86
CA ILE A 276 7.43 9.92 -26.58
C ILE A 276 8.08 10.75 -25.47
N ILE A 277 7.22 11.36 -24.65
CA ILE A 277 7.59 12.05 -23.42
C ILE A 277 6.81 11.43 -22.25
N PHE A 278 7.50 11.16 -21.14
CA PHE A 278 6.88 10.60 -19.94
C PHE A 278 7.53 11.10 -18.65
N THR A 279 6.71 11.36 -17.65
CA THR A 279 7.13 11.66 -16.28
C THR A 279 6.24 10.93 -15.27
N TYR A 280 6.81 10.44 -14.18
CA TYR A 280 6.06 9.85 -13.06
C TYR A 280 5.37 10.89 -12.17
N ASP A 281 5.87 12.11 -12.17
CA ASP A 281 5.37 13.22 -11.36
C ASP A 281 5.57 14.51 -12.16
N GLU A 282 4.51 15.27 -12.35
CA GLU A 282 4.54 16.53 -13.13
C GLU A 282 5.53 17.58 -12.57
N LYS A 283 5.90 17.44 -11.29
CA LYS A 283 6.86 18.33 -10.62
C LYS A 283 8.32 17.91 -10.81
N LYS A 284 8.55 16.75 -11.44
CA LYS A 284 9.91 16.20 -11.66
C LYS A 284 10.32 16.27 -13.12
N ALA A 285 11.62 16.08 -13.37
CA ALA A 285 12.15 15.95 -14.72
C ALA A 285 11.52 14.76 -15.46
N ASN A 286 11.47 14.84 -16.79
CA ASN A 286 11.00 13.75 -17.63
C ASN A 286 11.88 12.51 -17.44
N ALA A 287 11.23 11.36 -17.22
CA ALA A 287 11.91 10.06 -17.19
C ALA A 287 12.21 9.56 -18.61
N ILE A 288 11.40 9.95 -19.58
CA ILE A 288 11.62 9.78 -21.03
C ILE A 288 11.37 11.13 -21.70
N ASP A 289 12.28 11.54 -22.60
CA ASP A 289 12.29 12.87 -23.20
C ASP A 289 12.59 12.81 -24.72
N GLY A 290 11.55 12.62 -25.50
CA GLY A 290 11.61 12.67 -26.96
C GLY A 290 12.23 11.42 -27.61
N ILE A 291 11.94 10.21 -27.12
CA ILE A 291 12.45 8.98 -27.71
C ILE A 291 11.65 8.60 -28.96
N THR A 292 12.39 8.31 -30.04
CA THR A 292 11.88 7.71 -31.28
C THR A 292 12.68 6.44 -31.58
N LEU A 293 12.01 5.31 -31.80
CA LEU A 293 12.64 4.01 -32.04
C LEU A 293 11.68 3.08 -32.80
N ASP A 294 12.17 2.44 -33.85
CA ASP A 294 11.47 1.36 -34.55
C ASP A 294 12.16 0.03 -34.30
N ILE A 295 11.35 -1.01 -34.02
CA ILE A 295 11.77 -2.39 -33.80
C ILE A 295 10.96 -3.27 -34.75
N LYS A 296 11.66 -4.04 -35.58
CA LYS A 296 11.04 -4.95 -36.56
C LYS A 296 10.56 -6.24 -35.89
N PRO A 297 9.58 -6.94 -36.48
CA PRO A 297 9.24 -8.27 -36.01
C PRO A 297 10.46 -9.21 -35.97
N GLY A 298 10.65 -9.87 -34.83
CA GLY A 298 11.80 -10.76 -34.61
C GLY A 298 13.14 -10.08 -34.33
N GLU A 299 13.20 -8.73 -34.27
CA GLU A 299 14.43 -7.99 -33.94
C GLU A 299 14.70 -8.05 -32.42
N HIS A 300 15.95 -8.28 -32.06
CA HIS A 300 16.43 -8.25 -30.67
C HIS A 300 17.07 -6.92 -30.36
N VAL A 301 16.43 -6.13 -29.50
CA VAL A 301 16.90 -4.79 -29.10
C VAL A 301 17.28 -4.79 -27.63
N ALA A 302 18.47 -4.29 -27.33
CA ALA A 302 18.98 -4.14 -25.98
C ALA A 302 18.99 -2.68 -25.52
N PHE A 303 18.46 -2.42 -24.33
CA PHE A 303 18.57 -1.12 -23.65
C PHE A 303 19.67 -1.20 -22.60
N VAL A 304 20.69 -0.35 -22.75
CA VAL A 304 21.84 -0.24 -21.86
C VAL A 304 22.02 1.21 -21.42
N GLY A 305 22.81 1.45 -20.38
CA GLY A 305 23.08 2.80 -19.90
C GLY A 305 23.09 2.87 -18.36
N PRO A 306 23.39 4.04 -17.78
CA PRO A 306 23.46 4.23 -16.33
C PRO A 306 22.11 3.96 -15.64
N SER A 307 22.15 3.70 -14.33
CA SER A 307 20.94 3.63 -13.51
C SER A 307 20.20 4.97 -13.56
N GLY A 308 18.86 4.92 -13.67
CA GLY A 308 18.04 6.13 -13.85
C GLY A 308 17.98 6.67 -15.28
N GLY A 309 18.67 6.06 -16.26
CA GLY A 309 18.66 6.51 -17.66
C GLY A 309 17.34 6.30 -18.43
N GLY A 310 16.30 5.69 -17.82
CA GLY A 310 14.98 5.49 -18.44
C GLY A 310 14.74 4.12 -19.06
N LYS A 311 15.65 3.14 -18.94
CA LYS A 311 15.55 1.80 -19.55
C LYS A 311 14.27 1.04 -19.17
N THR A 312 14.07 0.80 -17.88
CA THR A 312 12.89 0.10 -17.36
C THR A 312 11.61 0.88 -17.64
N THR A 313 11.68 2.22 -17.55
CA THR A 313 10.56 3.10 -17.89
C THR A 313 10.13 2.92 -19.35
N LEU A 314 11.07 2.93 -20.29
CA LEU A 314 10.79 2.76 -21.72
C LEU A 314 10.14 1.39 -22.01
N ALA A 315 10.68 0.33 -21.42
CA ALA A 315 10.12 -1.02 -21.57
C ALA A 315 8.71 -1.15 -20.95
N SER A 316 8.48 -0.52 -19.79
CA SER A 316 7.17 -0.47 -19.12
C SER A 316 6.13 0.30 -19.94
N LEU A 317 6.54 1.36 -20.65
CA LEU A 317 5.66 2.11 -21.55
C LEU A 317 5.26 1.29 -22.77
N VAL A 318 6.15 0.44 -23.32
CA VAL A 318 5.83 -0.49 -24.40
C VAL A 318 4.76 -1.50 -23.96
N ALA A 319 4.87 -2.00 -22.71
CA ALA A 319 3.86 -2.88 -22.11
C ALA A 319 2.58 -2.14 -21.66
N ARG A 320 2.52 -0.82 -21.83
CA ARG A 320 1.43 0.05 -21.36
C ARG A 320 1.15 -0.09 -19.86
N PHE A 321 2.22 -0.17 -19.04
CA PHE A 321 2.08 -0.07 -17.58
C PHE A 321 1.77 1.37 -17.15
N TRP A 322 2.02 2.33 -18.03
CA TRP A 322 1.64 3.74 -17.99
C TRP A 322 1.27 4.21 -19.39
N ASP A 323 0.44 5.23 -19.49
CA ASP A 323 0.24 5.94 -20.74
C ASP A 323 1.28 7.06 -20.91
N VAL A 324 1.79 7.25 -22.13
CA VAL A 324 2.70 8.35 -22.46
C VAL A 324 1.98 9.69 -22.37
N LYS A 325 2.70 10.74 -21.93
CA LYS A 325 2.21 12.11 -21.87
C LYS A 325 2.09 12.72 -23.26
N GLU A 326 3.12 12.54 -24.08
CA GLU A 326 3.16 13.00 -25.46
C GLU A 326 3.74 11.91 -26.35
N GLY A 327 3.47 11.99 -27.65
CA GLY A 327 3.88 10.99 -28.63
C GLY A 327 2.98 9.77 -28.67
N SER A 328 3.46 8.68 -29.29
CA SER A 328 2.70 7.44 -29.42
C SER A 328 3.59 6.20 -29.44
N ILE A 329 3.07 5.09 -28.92
CA ILE A 329 3.68 3.76 -29.04
C ILE A 329 2.68 2.88 -29.82
N LYS A 330 3.16 2.21 -30.86
CA LYS A 330 2.36 1.33 -31.71
C LYS A 330 2.94 -0.07 -31.70
N ILE A 331 2.07 -1.08 -31.67
CA ILE A 331 2.41 -2.49 -31.88
C ILE A 331 1.65 -2.97 -33.10
N GLY A 332 2.36 -3.56 -34.07
CA GLY A 332 1.75 -4.00 -35.33
C GLY A 332 0.98 -2.89 -36.07
N GLY A 333 1.45 -1.64 -35.98
CA GLY A 333 0.83 -0.46 -36.57
C GLY A 333 -0.35 0.13 -35.77
N VAL A 334 -0.81 -0.49 -34.67
CA VAL A 334 -1.92 -0.02 -33.83
C VAL A 334 -1.37 0.64 -32.57
N ASN A 335 -1.88 1.83 -32.20
CA ASN A 335 -1.51 2.50 -30.97
C ASN A 335 -1.89 1.61 -29.76
N VAL A 336 -0.99 1.47 -28.80
CA VAL A 336 -1.24 0.64 -27.59
C VAL A 336 -2.47 1.10 -26.81
N LYS A 337 -2.88 2.37 -26.92
CA LYS A 337 -4.10 2.90 -26.32
C LYS A 337 -5.38 2.41 -27.03
N ASP A 338 -5.26 2.01 -28.27
CA ASP A 338 -6.37 1.52 -29.10
C ASP A 338 -6.45 -0.03 -29.14
N ILE A 339 -5.57 -0.71 -28.41
CA ILE A 339 -5.61 -2.16 -28.22
C ILE A 339 -6.32 -2.44 -26.88
N ALA A 340 -7.26 -3.38 -26.86
CA ALA A 340 -7.87 -3.81 -25.60
C ALA A 340 -6.79 -4.33 -24.63
N SER A 341 -6.85 -3.98 -23.36
CA SER A 341 -5.83 -4.36 -22.36
C SER A 341 -5.62 -5.87 -22.31
N SER A 342 -6.69 -6.67 -22.40
CA SER A 342 -6.62 -8.14 -22.44
C SER A 342 -5.88 -8.67 -23.69
N GLU A 343 -6.04 -8.01 -24.83
CA GLU A 343 -5.37 -8.38 -26.06
C GLU A 343 -3.91 -7.94 -26.07
N LEU A 344 -3.63 -6.73 -25.60
CA LEU A 344 -2.26 -6.24 -25.41
C LEU A 344 -1.44 -7.19 -24.51
N MET A 345 -2.06 -7.66 -23.43
CA MET A 345 -1.40 -8.64 -22.54
C MET A 345 -1.16 -9.99 -23.19
N LYS A 346 -1.87 -10.38 -24.24
CA LYS A 346 -1.53 -11.56 -25.04
C LYS A 346 -0.33 -11.32 -25.97
N GLN A 347 -0.14 -10.09 -26.43
CA GLN A 347 0.96 -9.74 -27.33
C GLN A 347 2.31 -9.61 -26.62
N VAL A 348 2.33 -9.28 -25.32
CA VAL A 348 3.55 -8.97 -24.58
C VAL A 348 3.74 -9.93 -23.40
N SER A 349 4.89 -10.61 -23.34
CA SER A 349 5.37 -11.27 -22.12
C SER A 349 6.43 -10.40 -21.45
N TYR A 350 6.25 -10.10 -20.16
CA TYR A 350 7.20 -9.34 -19.37
C TYR A 350 7.80 -10.23 -18.27
N VAL A 351 9.12 -10.37 -18.25
CA VAL A 351 9.86 -11.06 -17.18
C VAL A 351 10.54 -10.00 -16.33
N PHE A 352 10.02 -9.82 -15.11
CA PHE A 352 10.51 -8.81 -14.17
C PHE A 352 11.84 -9.20 -13.55
N GLN A 353 12.63 -8.21 -13.14
CA GLN A 353 13.86 -8.37 -12.37
C GLN A 353 13.62 -9.16 -11.07
N ASP A 354 12.58 -8.80 -10.31
CA ASP A 354 12.16 -9.49 -9.09
C ASP A 354 11.06 -10.51 -9.42
N SER A 355 11.48 -11.76 -9.61
CA SER A 355 10.60 -12.87 -9.98
C SER A 355 9.78 -13.35 -8.78
N LYS A 356 8.58 -12.78 -8.59
CA LYS A 356 7.67 -13.16 -7.51
C LYS A 356 6.87 -14.40 -7.85
N LEU A 357 6.97 -15.42 -6.99
CA LEU A 357 6.08 -16.56 -6.99
C LEU A 357 4.96 -16.37 -5.99
N LEU A 358 3.75 -16.75 -6.36
CA LEU A 358 2.60 -16.71 -5.48
C LEU A 358 2.57 -17.94 -4.56
N LYS A 359 1.91 -17.82 -3.40
CA LYS A 359 1.75 -18.90 -2.42
C LYS A 359 0.73 -19.94 -2.92
N MET A 360 1.14 -20.69 -3.92
CA MET A 360 0.37 -21.77 -4.57
C MET A 360 1.33 -22.83 -5.10
N SER A 361 0.84 -23.88 -5.74
CA SER A 361 1.66 -24.91 -6.35
C SER A 361 2.55 -24.36 -7.47
N ILE A 362 3.64 -25.04 -7.81
CA ILE A 362 4.45 -24.68 -8.98
C ILE A 362 3.61 -24.78 -10.26
N LEU A 363 2.78 -25.83 -10.37
CA LEU A 363 1.84 -26.01 -11.47
C LEU A 363 0.96 -24.77 -11.67
N ASP A 364 0.30 -24.30 -10.60
CA ASP A 364 -0.59 -23.13 -10.66
C ASP A 364 0.19 -21.84 -10.92
N ASN A 365 1.40 -21.72 -10.35
CA ASN A 365 2.28 -20.60 -10.63
C ASN A 365 2.63 -20.49 -12.11
N VAL A 366 2.94 -21.58 -12.78
CA VAL A 366 3.27 -21.58 -14.23
C VAL A 366 2.01 -21.40 -15.05
N ARG A 367 0.90 -22.06 -14.67
CA ARG A 367 -0.41 -21.99 -15.36
C ARG A 367 -0.99 -20.57 -15.39
N MET A 368 -0.53 -19.65 -14.54
CA MET A 368 -0.87 -18.22 -14.67
C MET A 368 -0.51 -17.63 -16.05
N GLY A 369 0.46 -18.18 -16.76
CA GLY A 369 0.80 -17.76 -18.12
C GLY A 369 -0.32 -18.07 -19.14
N ARG A 370 -1.03 -19.19 -18.93
CA ARG A 370 -2.21 -19.62 -19.70
C ARG A 370 -3.07 -20.54 -18.82
N PRO A 371 -4.19 -20.04 -18.26
CA PRO A 371 -5.01 -20.76 -17.27
C PRO A 371 -5.61 -22.08 -17.73
N ASP A 372 -5.87 -22.22 -19.02
CA ASP A 372 -6.46 -23.39 -19.68
C ASP A 372 -5.40 -24.45 -20.13
N ALA A 373 -4.12 -24.20 -19.83
CA ALA A 373 -3.05 -25.12 -20.19
C ALA A 373 -3.17 -26.46 -19.47
N THR A 374 -2.91 -27.55 -20.21
CA THR A 374 -2.83 -28.90 -19.66
C THR A 374 -1.60 -29.06 -18.75
N GLN A 375 -1.60 -30.12 -17.95
CA GLN A 375 -0.43 -30.43 -17.12
C GLN A 375 0.81 -30.73 -17.95
N ASP A 376 0.65 -31.41 -19.08
CA ASP A 376 1.77 -31.78 -19.99
C ASP A 376 2.39 -30.53 -20.62
N GLU A 377 1.59 -29.54 -21.00
CA GLU A 377 2.08 -28.24 -21.49
C GLU A 377 2.87 -27.47 -20.42
N VAL A 378 2.41 -27.52 -19.18
CA VAL A 378 3.15 -26.92 -18.04
C VAL A 378 4.47 -27.62 -17.80
N VAL A 379 4.49 -28.99 -17.86
CA VAL A 379 5.72 -29.79 -17.73
C VAL A 379 6.69 -29.44 -18.85
N GLN A 380 6.20 -29.31 -20.10
CA GLN A 380 7.05 -28.91 -21.21
C GLN A 380 7.64 -27.50 -21.03
N ALA A 381 6.83 -26.54 -20.62
CA ALA A 381 7.30 -25.19 -20.35
C ALA A 381 8.36 -25.13 -19.22
N LEU A 382 8.23 -25.98 -18.20
CA LEU A 382 9.23 -26.11 -17.13
C LEU A 382 10.55 -26.70 -17.64
N LYS A 383 10.49 -27.68 -18.56
CA LYS A 383 11.67 -28.26 -19.22
C LYS A 383 12.37 -27.21 -20.09
N ASP A 384 11.61 -26.50 -20.92
CA ASP A 384 12.14 -25.47 -21.82
C ASP A 384 12.79 -24.29 -21.03
N ALA A 385 12.27 -24.00 -19.84
CA ALA A 385 12.82 -23.03 -18.90
C ALA A 385 13.96 -23.58 -18.03
N MET A 386 14.49 -24.76 -18.32
CA MET A 386 15.56 -25.43 -17.55
C MET A 386 15.23 -25.57 -16.06
N CYS A 387 13.95 -25.87 -15.73
CA CYS A 387 13.48 -26.01 -14.35
C CYS A 387 13.37 -27.46 -13.89
N TRP A 388 13.55 -28.44 -14.77
CA TRP A 388 13.21 -29.80 -14.43
C TRP A 388 14.09 -30.40 -13.31
N ASP A 389 15.34 -30.00 -13.25
CA ASP A 389 16.28 -30.35 -12.17
C ASP A 389 15.81 -29.91 -10.78
N ILE A 390 15.04 -28.82 -10.72
CA ILE A 390 14.43 -28.32 -9.48
C ILE A 390 13.25 -29.22 -9.11
N ILE A 391 12.38 -29.48 -10.07
CA ILE A 391 11.13 -30.23 -9.88
C ILE A 391 11.41 -31.67 -9.40
N GLU A 392 12.41 -32.34 -9.95
CA GLU A 392 12.79 -33.68 -9.54
C GLU A 392 13.27 -33.82 -8.10
N LYS A 393 13.79 -32.74 -7.53
CA LYS A 393 14.25 -32.69 -6.13
C LYS A 393 13.14 -32.43 -5.12
N LEU A 394 11.96 -32.01 -5.59
CA LEU A 394 10.85 -31.62 -4.73
C LEU A 394 9.94 -32.84 -4.41
N PRO A 395 9.48 -32.98 -3.15
CA PRO A 395 8.74 -34.17 -2.72
C PRO A 395 7.42 -34.39 -3.47
N ASP A 396 6.72 -33.31 -3.84
CA ASP A 396 5.44 -33.36 -4.55
C ASP A 396 5.58 -32.92 -6.03
N GLY A 397 6.81 -32.84 -6.55
CA GLY A 397 7.09 -32.40 -7.90
C GLY A 397 6.46 -31.06 -8.23
N ILE A 398 5.72 -30.98 -9.35
CA ILE A 398 5.02 -29.77 -9.80
C ILE A 398 3.90 -29.31 -8.86
N ASN A 399 3.38 -30.18 -7.99
CA ASN A 399 2.33 -29.85 -7.02
C ASN A 399 2.89 -29.28 -5.73
N THR A 400 4.22 -29.16 -5.60
CA THR A 400 4.86 -28.59 -4.43
C THR A 400 4.39 -27.14 -4.20
N MET A 401 3.90 -26.88 -2.98
CA MET A 401 3.44 -25.55 -2.56
C MET A 401 4.62 -24.64 -2.25
N ILE A 402 4.59 -23.43 -2.79
CA ILE A 402 5.59 -22.37 -2.54
C ILE A 402 5.07 -21.40 -1.47
N GLY A 403 5.94 -20.92 -0.59
CA GLY A 403 5.64 -19.85 0.37
C GLY A 403 5.81 -20.25 1.83
N SER A 404 5.32 -19.44 2.78
CA SER A 404 5.65 -19.47 4.22
C SER A 404 5.32 -20.77 4.97
N LYS A 405 4.51 -21.65 4.40
CA LYS A 405 4.24 -23.02 4.89
C LYS A 405 4.63 -24.09 3.86
N GLY A 406 5.28 -23.69 2.77
CA GLY A 406 5.72 -24.55 1.69
C GLY A 406 7.23 -24.51 1.52
N THR A 407 7.69 -25.08 0.42
CA THR A 407 9.11 -25.13 0.08
C THR A 407 9.63 -23.73 -0.29
N TYR A 408 10.84 -23.42 0.20
CA TYR A 408 11.56 -22.23 -0.22
C TYR A 408 12.36 -22.56 -1.48
N VAL A 409 12.27 -21.69 -2.47
CA VAL A 409 13.08 -21.75 -3.71
C VAL A 409 14.06 -20.59 -3.73
N SER A 410 15.26 -20.81 -4.27
CA SER A 410 16.27 -19.75 -4.43
C SER A 410 15.83 -18.70 -5.45
N GLY A 411 16.48 -17.53 -5.46
CA GLY A 411 16.17 -16.48 -6.41
C GLY A 411 16.30 -16.92 -7.88
N GLY A 412 17.35 -17.68 -8.23
CA GLY A 412 17.55 -18.22 -9.57
C GLY A 412 16.51 -19.28 -9.97
N GLU A 413 16.08 -20.11 -9.02
CA GLU A 413 15.01 -21.08 -9.24
C GLU A 413 13.66 -20.40 -9.45
N ALA A 414 13.33 -19.40 -8.61
CA ALA A 414 12.12 -18.59 -8.77
C ALA A 414 12.08 -17.88 -10.14
N GLN A 415 13.24 -17.40 -10.61
CA GLN A 415 13.39 -16.78 -11.91
C GLN A 415 13.13 -17.77 -13.04
N ARG A 416 13.71 -18.98 -13.00
CA ARG A 416 13.45 -20.04 -14.00
C ARG A 416 11.98 -20.45 -14.04
N ILE A 417 11.30 -20.55 -12.90
CA ILE A 417 9.85 -20.80 -12.83
C ILE A 417 9.07 -19.63 -13.47
N SER A 418 9.52 -18.39 -13.27
CA SER A 418 8.91 -17.21 -13.91
C SER A 418 9.12 -17.21 -15.44
N ILE A 419 10.27 -17.69 -15.92
CA ILE A 419 10.54 -17.90 -17.34
C ILE A 419 9.59 -18.97 -17.92
N ALA A 420 9.30 -20.06 -17.17
CA ALA A 420 8.33 -21.06 -17.59
C ALA A 420 6.92 -20.48 -17.81
N ARG A 421 6.50 -19.48 -17.02
CA ARG A 421 5.26 -18.71 -17.29
C ARG A 421 5.29 -18.04 -18.66
N ALA A 422 6.43 -17.43 -19.02
CA ALA A 422 6.58 -16.75 -20.30
C ALA A 422 6.60 -17.74 -21.48
N PHE A 423 7.19 -18.92 -21.31
CA PHE A 423 7.11 -19.99 -22.28
C PHE A 423 5.66 -20.45 -22.53
N LEU A 424 4.93 -20.71 -21.42
CA LEU A 424 3.55 -21.18 -21.51
C LEU A 424 2.63 -20.11 -22.12
N LYS A 425 2.87 -18.84 -21.84
CA LYS A 425 2.14 -17.72 -22.42
C LYS A 425 2.40 -17.56 -23.92
N ASN A 426 3.63 -17.80 -24.35
CA ASN A 426 4.09 -17.79 -25.75
C ASN A 426 3.72 -16.50 -26.52
N ALA A 427 3.85 -15.32 -25.89
CA ALA A 427 3.59 -14.05 -26.55
C ALA A 427 4.65 -13.73 -27.63
N PRO A 428 4.27 -13.02 -28.73
CA PRO A 428 5.18 -12.68 -29.83
C PRO A 428 6.22 -11.60 -29.47
N ILE A 429 5.93 -10.77 -28.45
CA ILE A 429 6.85 -9.76 -27.94
C ILE A 429 7.30 -10.18 -26.54
N LEU A 430 8.60 -10.17 -26.32
CA LEU A 430 9.22 -10.51 -25.04
C LEU A 430 9.98 -9.31 -24.49
N ILE A 431 9.72 -8.95 -23.24
CA ILE A 431 10.45 -7.93 -22.50
C ILE A 431 11.14 -8.60 -21.31
N LEU A 432 12.47 -8.49 -21.26
CA LEU A 432 13.30 -9.04 -20.19
C LEU A 432 13.94 -7.89 -19.40
N ASP A 433 13.60 -7.74 -18.12
CA ASP A 433 14.19 -6.73 -17.24
C ASP A 433 15.19 -7.40 -16.30
N GLU A 434 16.50 -7.08 -16.51
CA GLU A 434 17.66 -7.52 -15.70
C GLU A 434 17.60 -8.94 -15.11
N ALA A 435 17.48 -9.91 -15.96
CA ALA A 435 17.14 -11.28 -15.59
C ALA A 435 18.25 -12.12 -14.92
N THR A 436 19.44 -11.58 -14.57
CA THR A 436 20.58 -12.41 -14.10
C THR A 436 21.32 -11.90 -12.85
N ALA A 437 20.79 -10.92 -12.12
CA ALA A 437 21.55 -10.21 -11.07
C ALA A 437 21.84 -11.04 -9.79
N PHE A 438 21.16 -12.16 -9.54
CA PHE A 438 21.20 -12.87 -8.25
C PHE A 438 21.47 -14.38 -8.34
N ALA A 439 21.79 -14.93 -9.51
CA ALA A 439 22.07 -16.36 -9.65
C ALA A 439 23.55 -16.65 -9.34
N ASP A 440 23.80 -17.80 -8.69
CA ASP A 440 25.14 -18.36 -8.69
C ASP A 440 25.55 -18.74 -10.12
N PRO A 441 26.85 -18.94 -10.43
CA PRO A 441 27.32 -19.16 -11.81
C PRO A 441 26.60 -20.28 -12.56
N ASP A 442 26.24 -21.36 -11.88
CA ASP A 442 25.56 -22.51 -12.50
C ASP A 442 24.11 -22.16 -12.87
N ASN A 443 23.39 -21.49 -11.96
CA ASN A 443 22.05 -21.00 -12.23
C ASN A 443 22.04 -19.92 -13.31
N GLU A 444 23.05 -19.06 -13.39
CA GLU A 444 23.17 -18.03 -14.42
C GLU A 444 23.23 -18.64 -15.82
N ILE A 445 24.04 -19.69 -16.02
CA ILE A 445 24.14 -20.39 -17.31
C ILE A 445 22.76 -20.98 -17.71
N MET A 446 22.06 -21.61 -16.77
CA MET A 446 20.73 -22.17 -17.03
C MET A 446 19.70 -21.10 -17.38
N VAL A 447 19.70 -19.97 -16.68
CA VAL A 447 18.81 -18.83 -16.94
C VAL A 447 19.10 -18.23 -18.32
N GLN A 448 20.37 -18.03 -18.69
CA GLN A 448 20.75 -17.51 -20.02
C GLN A 448 20.32 -18.46 -21.14
N GLN A 449 20.45 -19.77 -20.95
CA GLN A 449 20.00 -20.75 -21.92
C GLN A 449 18.48 -20.77 -22.04
N ALA A 450 17.76 -20.66 -20.94
CA ALA A 450 16.31 -20.54 -20.95
C ALA A 450 15.86 -19.27 -21.71
N PHE A 451 16.53 -18.14 -21.52
CA PHE A 451 16.24 -16.92 -22.28
C PHE A 451 16.54 -17.04 -23.77
N ALA A 452 17.69 -17.64 -24.13
CA ALA A 452 18.02 -17.91 -25.54
C ALA A 452 16.98 -18.80 -26.22
N ASN A 453 16.44 -19.79 -25.52
CA ASN A 453 15.36 -20.61 -26.02
C ASN A 453 14.04 -19.85 -26.13
N LEU A 454 13.69 -19.03 -25.12
CA LEU A 454 12.44 -18.25 -25.06
C LEU A 454 12.39 -17.16 -26.14
N SER A 455 13.53 -16.55 -26.50
CA SER A 455 13.61 -15.44 -27.44
C SER A 455 13.58 -15.85 -28.93
N LYS A 456 13.67 -17.16 -29.23
CA LYS A 456 13.64 -17.64 -30.63
C LYS A 456 12.34 -17.18 -31.30
N ASP A 457 12.47 -16.63 -32.51
CA ASP A 457 11.36 -16.18 -33.37
C ASP A 457 10.45 -15.10 -32.72
N LYS A 458 10.94 -14.38 -31.73
CA LYS A 458 10.19 -13.32 -31.04
C LYS A 458 10.86 -11.94 -31.15
N THR A 459 10.06 -10.91 -31.14
CA THR A 459 10.55 -9.54 -30.94
C THR A 459 10.99 -9.39 -29.49
N LEU A 460 12.27 -9.07 -29.26
CA LEU A 460 12.87 -9.01 -27.94
C LEU A 460 13.29 -7.58 -27.55
N ILE A 461 12.85 -7.12 -26.39
CA ILE A 461 13.42 -5.97 -25.69
C ILE A 461 14.12 -6.50 -24.43
N MET A 462 15.42 -6.27 -24.34
CA MET A 462 16.22 -6.68 -23.20
C MET A 462 16.78 -5.44 -22.47
N ILE A 463 16.48 -5.30 -21.18
CA ILE A 463 17.15 -4.34 -20.30
C ILE A 463 18.34 -5.06 -19.70
N ALA A 464 19.54 -4.59 -19.99
CA ALA A 464 20.76 -5.27 -19.55
C ALA A 464 21.61 -4.40 -18.64
N HIS A 465 22.02 -5.00 -17.52
CA HIS A 465 23.03 -4.48 -16.62
C HIS A 465 24.41 -5.11 -16.87
N ARG A 466 24.44 -6.28 -17.54
CA ARG A 466 25.70 -6.93 -17.98
C ARG A 466 25.85 -6.79 -19.49
N LEU A 467 26.89 -6.09 -19.91
CA LEU A 467 27.12 -5.83 -21.33
C LEU A 467 27.45 -7.10 -22.13
N SER A 468 27.91 -8.18 -21.48
CA SER A 468 28.16 -9.47 -22.17
C SER A 468 26.90 -10.09 -22.76
N THR A 469 25.71 -9.82 -22.20
CA THR A 469 24.45 -10.42 -22.66
C THR A 469 23.90 -9.77 -23.93
N VAL A 470 24.38 -8.54 -24.27
CA VAL A 470 23.82 -7.76 -25.38
C VAL A 470 24.71 -7.76 -26.65
N VAL A 471 25.86 -8.44 -26.62
CA VAL A 471 26.82 -8.47 -27.73
C VAL A 471 26.18 -8.94 -29.05
N ASN A 472 25.26 -9.90 -28.97
CA ASN A 472 24.57 -10.50 -30.11
C ASN A 472 23.23 -9.84 -30.44
N ALA A 473 22.88 -8.71 -29.80
CA ALA A 473 21.66 -7.99 -30.13
C ALA A 473 21.74 -7.35 -31.53
N ASP A 474 20.63 -7.35 -32.26
CA ASP A 474 20.56 -6.70 -33.58
C ASP A 474 20.72 -5.20 -33.48
N LYS A 475 20.24 -4.62 -32.36
CA LYS A 475 20.36 -3.20 -32.05
C LYS A 475 20.58 -2.98 -30.56
N ILE A 476 21.54 -2.18 -30.20
CA ILE A 476 21.81 -1.71 -28.84
C ILE A 476 21.47 -0.22 -28.78
N CYS A 477 20.62 0.17 -27.84
CA CYS A 477 20.26 1.56 -27.58
C CYS A 477 20.83 1.96 -26.21
N VAL A 478 21.69 2.98 -26.19
CA VAL A 478 22.26 3.56 -24.96
C VAL A 478 21.33 4.66 -24.48
N LEU A 479 20.68 4.45 -23.34
CA LEU A 479 19.78 5.42 -22.73
C LEU A 479 20.52 6.21 -21.64
N THR A 480 20.45 7.54 -21.73
CA THR A 480 20.99 8.47 -20.74
C THR A 480 20.01 9.64 -20.60
N ASP A 481 19.66 9.98 -19.36
CA ASP A 481 18.77 11.11 -19.05
C ASP A 481 17.45 11.10 -19.85
N GLY A 482 16.86 9.93 -20.01
CA GLY A 482 15.60 9.74 -20.72
C GLY A 482 15.68 9.83 -22.25
N LYS A 483 16.88 9.83 -22.85
CA LYS A 483 17.10 9.92 -24.30
C LYS A 483 17.93 8.74 -24.80
N ILE A 484 17.78 8.40 -26.09
CA ILE A 484 18.71 7.49 -26.76
C ILE A 484 19.93 8.31 -27.21
N ALA A 485 21.04 8.17 -26.50
CA ALA A 485 22.30 8.87 -26.80
C ALA A 485 23.05 8.21 -27.97
N GLU A 486 23.04 6.88 -28.03
CA GLU A 486 23.70 6.10 -29.07
C GLU A 486 22.83 4.89 -29.45
N SER A 487 22.90 4.51 -30.74
CA SER A 487 22.24 3.31 -31.23
C SER A 487 23.09 2.70 -32.35
N GLY A 488 23.13 1.35 -32.39
CA GLY A 488 23.86 0.57 -33.38
C GLY A 488 24.13 -0.87 -32.92
N LYS A 489 24.90 -1.62 -33.69
CA LYS A 489 25.42 -2.94 -33.31
C LYS A 489 26.62 -2.80 -32.37
N HIS A 490 26.93 -3.89 -31.67
CA HIS A 490 28.08 -3.94 -30.74
C HIS A 490 29.38 -3.39 -31.35
N GLU A 491 29.78 -3.90 -32.51
CA GLU A 491 31.01 -3.49 -33.17
C GLU A 491 30.99 -2.02 -33.64
N GLU A 492 29.83 -1.57 -34.13
CA GLU A 492 29.65 -0.17 -34.56
C GLU A 492 29.79 0.81 -33.39
N LEU A 493 29.18 0.47 -32.24
CA LEU A 493 29.22 1.29 -31.04
C LEU A 493 30.63 1.31 -30.41
N LEU A 494 31.36 0.19 -30.48
CA LEU A 494 32.77 0.15 -30.04
C LEU A 494 33.65 1.05 -30.93
N ALA A 495 33.43 1.01 -32.25
CA ALA A 495 34.19 1.84 -33.20
C ALA A 495 33.95 3.34 -33.02
N LYS A 496 32.72 3.75 -32.58
CA LYS A 496 32.36 5.15 -32.30
C LYS A 496 33.12 5.74 -31.12
N ARG A 497 33.71 4.92 -30.23
CA ARG A 497 34.40 5.32 -28.99
C ARG A 497 33.60 6.27 -28.10
N GLY A 498 32.27 6.08 -28.09
CA GLY A 498 31.33 6.87 -27.31
C GLY A 498 31.02 6.26 -25.93
N ILE A 499 29.79 6.52 -25.43
CA ILE A 499 29.34 6.08 -24.11
C ILE A 499 29.37 4.55 -23.99
N TYR A 500 28.88 3.84 -25.03
CA TYR A 500 28.88 2.38 -25.04
C TYR A 500 30.31 1.81 -24.94
N SER A 501 31.23 2.34 -25.74
CA SER A 501 32.63 1.89 -25.73
C SER A 501 33.28 2.12 -24.37
N HIS A 502 33.00 3.25 -23.72
CA HIS A 502 33.47 3.51 -22.35
C HIS A 502 32.92 2.50 -21.36
N MET A 503 31.60 2.25 -21.37
CA MET A 503 30.96 1.27 -20.51
C MET A 503 31.53 -0.14 -20.73
N TRP A 504 31.77 -0.54 -22.00
CA TRP A 504 32.36 -1.82 -22.34
C TRP A 504 33.78 -1.96 -21.81
N ASN A 505 34.60 -0.94 -21.94
CA ASN A 505 35.96 -0.95 -21.42
C ASN A 505 36.01 -1.07 -19.90
N GLU A 506 35.12 -0.38 -19.18
CA GLU A 506 35.01 -0.49 -17.73
C GLU A 506 34.51 -1.91 -17.32
N TYR A 507 33.54 -2.47 -18.04
CA TYR A 507 33.09 -3.85 -17.85
C TYR A 507 34.25 -4.84 -18.06
N GLN A 508 35.02 -4.72 -19.13
CA GLN A 508 36.18 -5.59 -19.42
C GLN A 508 37.27 -5.50 -18.33
N LYS A 509 37.53 -4.30 -17.82
CA LYS A 509 38.47 -4.10 -16.69
C LYS A 509 37.95 -4.85 -15.45
N SER A 510 36.66 -4.78 -15.15
CA SER A 510 36.07 -5.45 -13.99
C SER A 510 36.13 -6.98 -14.10
N VAL A 511 35.86 -7.53 -15.28
CA VAL A 511 35.92 -8.99 -15.55
C VAL A 511 37.36 -9.51 -15.52
N ASN A 512 38.30 -8.71 -16.04
CA ASN A 512 39.73 -9.06 -16.09
C ASN A 512 40.50 -8.65 -14.84
N TRP A 513 39.84 -8.08 -13.84
CA TRP A 513 40.46 -7.68 -12.58
C TRP A 513 40.95 -8.91 -11.82
N LYS A 514 42.23 -9.21 -11.96
CA LYS A 514 42.92 -10.21 -11.13
C LYS A 514 43.38 -9.48 -9.87
N VAL A 515 42.98 -10.01 -8.72
CA VAL A 515 43.58 -9.63 -7.44
C VAL A 515 45.09 -9.80 -7.61
N GLY A 516 45.80 -8.70 -7.65
CA GLY A 516 47.25 -8.76 -7.74
C GLY A 516 47.76 -9.65 -6.61
N LYS A 517 48.48 -10.70 -6.93
CA LYS A 517 49.28 -11.41 -5.94
C LYS A 517 50.22 -10.37 -5.37
N GLY A 518 49.90 -9.89 -4.16
CA GLY A 518 50.83 -9.04 -3.40
C GLY A 518 52.16 -9.75 -3.31
N ALA A 519 53.17 -9.08 -3.78
CA ALA A 519 54.55 -9.46 -3.60
C ALA A 519 54.94 -9.35 -2.12
#